data_b5f272aa8d2b34c25676026bcb2e9f94
#
_entry.id   b5f272aa8d2b34c25676026bcb2e9f94
#
_cell.length_a   1.000
_cell.length_b   1.000
_cell.length_c   1.000
_cell.angle_alpha   90.00
_cell.angle_beta   90.00
_cell.angle_gamma   90.00
#
_symmetry.space_group_name_H-M   'P 1'
#
loop_
_entity.id
_entity.type
_entity.pdbx_description
1 polymer ?
#
loop_
_entity_poly.entity_id
_entity_poly.type
_entity_poly.pdbx_seq_one_letter_code
_entity_poly.pdbx_strand_id
1 'polypeptide(L)'
;MIIEISHFLSILATGLFFLVGYFSIFTPTSNSNYLSSLITRTYSQGFFFLFFSFLIYVWLAITDNFNVAYIANHSNTALPTFYKITSIWSAHEGSMFLWIVFLSLWGFIFNIRVNNNEILKPKSMGIISFILVGFLVFLLATSNPFVTILPIPPLNGADINPVLQDPALAIHPPTLYLGYVGFVIPFACAIAFLLHGDSEINWEALVKKWSVSAWVFLTIGITLGSWWAYYELGWGGYWFWDPVENVALMPWLAATAFIHSLGVSIKSSQLRIWTILLSILVFSLSLFGAFIVRSGIIDSVHSFANDPDRGLYLLGFIGLIVFTSVFLFVWRLSSIKSSSVIKKFSKQSFISINNILFGTLIFSVMLGVTYPLIYEFLFDQKISVGAPFYNAIFIPVVVLASIFLFFSVDSKWSRSINFEFFTAPIFLSAALSLALTFFVMQFFNTQSISILASIFAGSLIIFRYIYEIINFLFKKKYVNPFSVIAHMSLGLLLVSISFNSLLSTERALSIDINSMEEYKDLKIFFEDIGVENNSNYDSIQASFLVEDQNGRAFNLKPEKRRYFTRGQITTETAIHVTALRDIYITIGDQLDDGSWVVNVQINYLIRWIWFSALLMGFAGIILVFSKRVKA
;
A
#
# COMPACT_ATOMS: atom_id res chain seq x y z
N MET A 1 -9.48 34.31 -12.27
CA MET A 1 -8.30 35.00 -11.68
C MET A 1 -7.60 34.14 -10.60
N ILE A 2 -8.26 33.60 -9.57
CA ILE A 2 -7.55 32.84 -8.50
C ILE A 2 -7.02 31.50 -9.00
N ILE A 3 -7.79 30.79 -9.83
CA ILE A 3 -7.34 29.51 -10.41
C ILE A 3 -6.16 29.70 -11.36
N GLU A 4 -6.10 30.80 -12.09
CA GLU A 4 -4.98 31.13 -12.99
C GLU A 4 -3.68 31.38 -12.18
N ILE A 5 -3.79 31.93 -10.96
CA ILE A 5 -2.64 32.05 -10.04
C ILE A 5 -2.13 30.66 -9.66
N SER A 6 -3.03 29.74 -9.28
CA SER A 6 -2.66 28.35 -8.96
C SER A 6 -1.98 27.66 -10.15
N HIS A 7 -2.54 27.82 -11.35
CA HIS A 7 -1.95 27.30 -12.58
C HIS A 7 -0.56 27.89 -12.86
N PHE A 8 -0.43 29.21 -12.76
CA PHE A 8 0.85 29.91 -12.97
C PHE A 8 1.93 29.48 -11.97
N LEU A 9 1.57 29.30 -10.69
CA LEU A 9 2.50 28.79 -9.68
C LEU A 9 2.99 27.38 -10.02
N SER A 10 2.13 26.52 -10.56
CA SER A 10 2.53 25.18 -11.01
C SER A 10 3.48 25.23 -12.21
N ILE A 11 3.28 26.15 -13.14
CA ILE A 11 4.19 26.38 -14.28
C ILE A 11 5.56 26.89 -13.79
N LEU A 12 5.57 27.86 -12.87
CA LEU A 12 6.81 28.35 -12.26
C LEU A 12 7.56 27.24 -11.50
N ALA A 13 6.84 26.42 -10.73
CA ALA A 13 7.44 25.27 -10.06
C ALA A 13 8.09 24.30 -11.05
N THR A 14 7.44 24.04 -12.19
CA THR A 14 7.98 23.20 -13.26
C THR A 14 9.30 23.75 -13.79
N GLY A 15 9.37 25.06 -14.07
CA GLY A 15 10.58 25.73 -14.52
C GLY A 15 11.73 25.65 -13.48
N LEU A 16 11.42 25.86 -12.19
CA LEU A 16 12.42 25.77 -11.13
C LEU A 16 12.94 24.33 -10.94
N PHE A 17 12.09 23.32 -10.98
CA PHE A 17 12.53 21.93 -10.93
C PHE A 17 13.35 21.56 -12.18
N PHE A 18 12.99 22.06 -13.36
CA PHE A 18 13.82 21.87 -14.57
C PHE A 18 15.23 22.45 -14.38
N LEU A 19 15.34 23.69 -13.88
CA LEU A 19 16.65 24.31 -13.59
C LEU A 19 17.45 23.49 -12.57
N VAL A 20 16.82 23.02 -11.48
CA VAL A 20 17.49 22.11 -10.52
C VAL A 20 17.98 20.85 -11.22
N GLY A 21 17.13 20.21 -12.03
CA GLY A 21 17.50 19.02 -12.80
C GLY A 21 18.71 19.26 -13.68
N TYR A 22 18.65 20.32 -14.48
CA TYR A 22 19.70 20.68 -15.41
C TYR A 22 21.05 20.96 -14.73
N PHE A 23 21.05 21.88 -13.76
CA PHE A 23 22.31 22.24 -13.07
C PHE A 23 22.88 21.08 -12.24
N SER A 24 22.03 20.26 -11.65
CA SER A 24 22.50 19.13 -10.84
C SER A 24 23.15 18.01 -11.64
N ILE A 25 22.68 17.77 -12.86
CA ILE A 25 23.18 16.66 -13.71
C ILE A 25 24.33 17.11 -14.61
N PHE A 26 24.22 18.29 -15.22
CA PHE A 26 25.14 18.71 -16.29
C PHE A 26 26.25 19.66 -15.83
N THR A 27 26.18 20.20 -14.60
CA THR A 27 27.27 21.05 -14.08
C THR A 27 28.33 20.23 -13.36
N PRO A 28 29.63 20.42 -13.64
CA PRO A 28 30.71 19.73 -12.93
C PRO A 28 30.68 20.05 -11.42
N THR A 29 30.91 19.03 -10.61
CA THR A 29 30.80 19.08 -9.14
C THR A 29 31.98 19.81 -8.45
N SER A 30 32.95 20.31 -9.22
CA SER A 30 34.18 20.94 -8.69
C SER A 30 33.97 22.26 -7.92
N ASN A 31 32.81 22.93 -8.01
CA ASN A 31 32.47 24.16 -7.29
C ASN A 31 31.32 23.94 -6.28
N SER A 32 31.56 23.10 -5.31
CA SER A 32 30.55 22.34 -4.61
C SER A 32 29.60 23.11 -3.71
N ASN A 33 30.04 24.08 -2.91
CA ASN A 33 29.18 24.68 -1.87
C ASN A 33 28.16 25.68 -2.42
N TYR A 34 28.53 26.51 -3.38
CA TYR A 34 27.62 27.48 -3.98
C TYR A 34 26.52 26.80 -4.79
N LEU A 35 26.92 25.83 -5.64
CA LEU A 35 25.97 25.06 -6.47
C LEU A 35 25.00 24.25 -5.60
N SER A 36 25.50 23.59 -4.57
CA SER A 36 24.65 22.84 -3.63
C SER A 36 23.65 23.75 -2.89
N SER A 37 24.09 24.96 -2.49
CA SER A 37 23.22 25.94 -1.88
C SER A 37 22.17 26.48 -2.86
N LEU A 38 22.55 26.73 -4.11
CA LEU A 38 21.63 27.17 -5.15
C LEU A 38 20.57 26.10 -5.43
N ILE A 39 20.97 24.86 -5.64
CA ILE A 39 20.07 23.70 -5.82
C ILE A 39 19.08 23.62 -4.65
N THR A 40 19.58 23.70 -3.42
CA THR A 40 18.76 23.63 -2.19
C THR A 40 17.69 24.73 -2.17
N ARG A 41 18.07 25.97 -2.47
CA ARG A 41 17.14 27.13 -2.47
C ARG A 41 16.12 27.04 -3.60
N THR A 42 16.60 26.76 -4.81
CA THR A 42 15.74 26.70 -6.01
C THR A 42 14.72 25.57 -5.90
N TYR A 43 15.14 24.39 -5.40
CA TYR A 43 14.21 23.28 -5.17
C TYR A 43 13.15 23.67 -4.12
N SER A 44 13.56 24.29 -3.02
CA SER A 44 12.64 24.73 -1.98
C SER A 44 11.63 25.75 -2.49
N GLN A 45 12.05 26.70 -3.34
CA GLN A 45 11.14 27.66 -4.00
C GLN A 45 10.13 26.93 -4.89
N GLY A 46 10.59 25.98 -5.71
CA GLY A 46 9.71 25.15 -6.55
C GLY A 46 8.69 24.37 -5.72
N PHE A 47 9.13 23.76 -4.60
CA PHE A 47 8.23 23.08 -3.68
C PHE A 47 7.17 24.03 -3.10
N PHE A 48 7.55 25.21 -2.62
CA PHE A 48 6.60 26.16 -2.04
C PHE A 48 5.61 26.69 -3.07
N PHE A 49 6.04 26.96 -4.30
CA PHE A 49 5.10 27.37 -5.36
C PHE A 49 4.09 26.28 -5.68
N LEU A 50 4.54 25.03 -5.79
CA LEU A 50 3.64 23.90 -6.02
C LEU A 50 2.69 23.67 -4.81
N PHE A 51 3.20 23.79 -3.61
CA PHE A 51 2.42 23.62 -2.38
C PHE A 51 1.35 24.71 -2.23
N PHE A 52 1.70 25.98 -2.48
CA PHE A 52 0.74 27.07 -2.45
C PHE A 52 -0.29 26.95 -3.59
N SER A 53 0.13 26.49 -4.76
CA SER A 53 -0.80 26.17 -5.84
C SER A 53 -1.84 25.13 -5.39
N PHE A 54 -1.40 24.06 -4.72
CA PHE A 54 -2.30 23.05 -4.18
C PHE A 54 -3.21 23.60 -3.08
N LEU A 55 -2.71 24.45 -2.18
CA LEU A 55 -3.55 25.07 -1.13
C LEU A 55 -4.63 26.00 -1.72
N ILE A 56 -4.30 26.75 -2.77
CA ILE A 56 -5.30 27.55 -3.50
C ILE A 56 -6.36 26.63 -4.09
N TYR A 57 -5.97 25.51 -4.65
CA TYR A 57 -6.90 24.53 -5.23
C TYR A 57 -7.84 23.91 -4.17
N VAL A 58 -7.29 23.58 -2.99
CA VAL A 58 -8.09 23.14 -1.83
C VAL A 58 -9.10 24.22 -1.41
N TRP A 59 -8.65 25.47 -1.34
CA TRP A 59 -9.52 26.58 -0.96
C TRP A 59 -10.67 26.79 -1.97
N LEU A 60 -10.40 26.66 -3.27
CA LEU A 60 -11.42 26.75 -4.32
C LEU A 60 -12.48 25.64 -4.20
N ALA A 61 -12.07 24.42 -3.80
CA ALA A 61 -13.01 23.33 -3.55
C ALA A 61 -13.89 23.58 -2.31
N ILE A 62 -13.30 24.08 -1.22
CA ILE A 62 -14.06 24.43 0.01
C ILE A 62 -15.08 25.54 -0.24
N THR A 63 -14.76 26.49 -1.12
CA THR A 63 -15.61 27.65 -1.42
C THR A 63 -16.57 27.42 -2.59
N ASP A 64 -16.75 26.16 -3.03
CA ASP A 64 -17.67 25.77 -4.09
C ASP A 64 -17.44 26.54 -5.40
N ASN A 65 -16.18 26.71 -5.80
CA ASN A 65 -15.87 27.46 -7.00
C ASN A 65 -16.09 26.61 -8.26
N PHE A 66 -17.34 26.49 -8.70
CA PHE A 66 -17.72 25.70 -9.87
C PHE A 66 -17.29 26.30 -11.21
N ASN A 67 -16.58 27.44 -11.22
CA ASN A 67 -15.85 27.86 -12.44
C ASN A 67 -14.72 26.88 -12.80
N VAL A 68 -14.19 26.15 -11.84
CA VAL A 68 -13.18 25.10 -12.07
C VAL A 68 -13.89 23.82 -12.49
N ALA A 69 -13.62 23.33 -13.68
CA ALA A 69 -14.29 22.17 -14.26
C ALA A 69 -14.21 20.92 -13.37
N TYR A 70 -13.04 20.68 -12.77
CA TYR A 70 -12.85 19.57 -11.86
C TYR A 70 -13.76 19.67 -10.64
N ILE A 71 -13.84 20.84 -10.00
CA ILE A 71 -14.64 21.06 -8.79
C ILE A 71 -16.14 20.92 -9.13
N ALA A 72 -16.56 21.47 -10.27
CA ALA A 72 -17.94 21.33 -10.74
C ALA A 72 -18.34 19.85 -10.98
N ASN A 73 -17.40 19.02 -11.41
CA ASN A 73 -17.68 17.61 -11.70
C ASN A 73 -17.56 16.68 -10.47
N HIS A 74 -16.90 17.13 -9.38
CA HIS A 74 -16.55 16.27 -8.26
C HIS A 74 -16.84 16.87 -6.87
N SER A 75 -17.62 17.95 -6.79
CA SER A 75 -18.08 18.55 -5.54
C SER A 75 -19.51 19.01 -5.65
N ASN A 76 -20.11 19.41 -4.53
CA ASN A 76 -21.48 19.90 -4.45
C ASN A 76 -21.64 20.82 -3.23
N THR A 77 -22.56 21.77 -3.28
CA THR A 77 -22.83 22.67 -2.14
C THR A 77 -23.32 21.94 -0.89
N ALA A 78 -24.06 20.84 -1.05
CA ALA A 78 -24.56 20.01 0.04
C ALA A 78 -23.48 19.07 0.63
N LEU A 79 -22.34 18.90 -0.07
CA LEU A 79 -21.26 18.01 0.37
C LEU A 79 -20.60 18.56 1.64
N PRO A 80 -20.42 17.75 2.72
CA PRO A 80 -19.71 18.19 3.92
C PRO A 80 -18.29 18.67 3.62
N THR A 81 -17.81 19.71 4.32
CA THR A 81 -16.52 20.35 4.06
C THR A 81 -15.35 19.37 4.03
N PHE A 82 -15.36 18.36 4.91
CA PHE A 82 -14.37 17.29 4.90
C PHE A 82 -14.29 16.60 3.52
N TYR A 83 -15.45 16.24 2.96
CA TYR A 83 -15.50 15.59 1.66
C TYR A 83 -15.26 16.56 0.49
N LYS A 84 -15.51 17.87 0.64
CA LYS A 84 -15.05 18.87 -0.35
C LYS A 84 -13.52 18.89 -0.46
N ILE A 85 -12.80 18.76 0.66
CA ILE A 85 -11.33 18.64 0.64
C ILE A 85 -10.91 17.34 -0.01
N THR A 86 -11.53 16.23 0.37
CA THR A 86 -11.13 14.90 -0.12
C THR A 86 -11.55 14.66 -1.57
N SER A 87 -12.56 15.39 -2.07
CA SER A 87 -12.96 15.35 -3.48
C SER A 87 -11.82 15.72 -4.44
N ILE A 88 -10.81 16.47 -3.96
CA ILE A 88 -9.63 16.83 -4.75
C ILE A 88 -8.89 15.61 -5.28
N TRP A 89 -8.85 14.52 -4.53
CA TRP A 89 -8.19 13.28 -4.99
C TRP A 89 -9.19 12.17 -5.35
N SER A 90 -10.46 12.50 -5.48
CA SER A 90 -11.50 11.54 -5.86
C SER A 90 -11.47 11.16 -7.35
N ALA A 91 -10.80 11.94 -8.18
CA ALA A 91 -10.68 11.70 -9.61
C ALA A 91 -9.25 11.96 -10.11
N HIS A 92 -9.02 11.69 -11.39
CA HIS A 92 -7.70 11.56 -12.01
C HIS A 92 -6.79 12.79 -11.83
N GLU A 93 -7.27 13.98 -12.21
CA GLU A 93 -6.45 15.20 -12.28
C GLU A 93 -5.97 15.63 -10.88
N GLY A 94 -6.89 15.72 -9.94
CA GLY A 94 -6.58 16.14 -8.58
C GLY A 94 -5.80 15.10 -7.79
N SER A 95 -6.09 13.81 -8.00
CA SER A 95 -5.31 12.69 -7.47
C SER A 95 -3.86 12.75 -7.94
N MET A 96 -3.63 13.05 -9.22
CA MET A 96 -2.28 13.22 -9.77
C MET A 96 -1.59 14.46 -9.22
N PHE A 97 -2.31 15.55 -9.04
CA PHE A 97 -1.78 16.74 -8.42
C PHE A 97 -1.29 16.48 -6.99
N LEU A 98 -2.08 15.81 -6.15
CA LEU A 98 -1.67 15.40 -4.80
C LEU A 98 -0.44 14.48 -4.83
N TRP A 99 -0.39 13.53 -5.76
CA TRP A 99 0.73 12.62 -5.93
C TRP A 99 2.04 13.36 -6.23
N ILE A 100 1.99 14.38 -7.11
CA ILE A 100 3.14 15.24 -7.45
C ILE A 100 3.56 16.11 -6.25
N VAL A 101 2.60 16.66 -5.51
CA VAL A 101 2.87 17.41 -4.28
C VAL A 101 3.60 16.55 -3.27
N PHE A 102 3.19 15.30 -3.04
CA PHE A 102 3.87 14.39 -2.13
C PHE A 102 5.26 13.98 -2.63
N LEU A 103 5.43 13.75 -3.92
CA LEU A 103 6.74 13.50 -4.50
C LEU A 103 7.68 14.70 -4.26
N SER A 104 7.19 15.91 -4.49
CA SER A 104 7.97 17.13 -4.23
C SER A 104 8.26 17.33 -2.74
N LEU A 105 7.35 16.96 -1.85
CA LEU A 105 7.51 16.99 -0.39
C LEU A 105 8.63 16.03 0.06
N TRP A 106 8.67 14.79 -0.43
CA TRP A 106 9.76 13.86 -0.12
C TRP A 106 11.11 14.45 -0.54
N GLY A 107 11.20 15.00 -1.74
CA GLY A 107 12.41 15.68 -2.20
C GLY A 107 12.76 16.91 -1.37
N PHE A 108 11.77 17.70 -0.92
CA PHE A 108 11.99 18.84 -0.04
C PHE A 108 12.53 18.41 1.33
N ILE A 109 11.92 17.40 1.98
CA ILE A 109 12.40 16.89 3.26
C ILE A 109 13.82 16.32 3.11
N PHE A 110 14.09 15.57 2.04
CA PHE A 110 15.45 15.07 1.73
C PHE A 110 16.43 16.23 1.58
N ASN A 111 16.06 17.25 0.81
CA ASN A 111 16.88 18.44 0.55
C ASN A 111 17.30 19.19 1.82
N ILE A 112 16.38 19.36 2.80
CA ILE A 112 16.67 20.07 4.04
C ILE A 112 17.34 19.20 5.12
N ARG A 113 17.12 17.87 5.11
CA ARG A 113 17.65 16.96 6.13
C ARG A 113 19.03 16.40 5.81
N VAL A 114 19.35 16.28 4.54
CA VAL A 114 20.65 15.76 4.09
C VAL A 114 21.65 16.90 4.02
N ASN A 115 22.84 16.65 4.55
CA ASN A 115 23.93 17.64 4.57
C ASN A 115 24.28 18.09 3.13
N ASN A 116 24.55 19.38 2.95
CA ASN A 116 24.95 19.94 1.65
C ASN A 116 26.32 19.40 1.16
N ASN A 117 27.14 18.89 2.07
CA ASN A 117 28.42 18.25 1.74
C ASN A 117 28.27 16.78 1.30
N GLU A 118 27.05 16.22 1.34
CA GLU A 118 26.82 14.84 0.85
C GLU A 118 26.99 14.78 -0.67
N ILE A 119 27.94 13.97 -1.13
CA ILE A 119 28.36 13.89 -2.53
C ILE A 119 27.21 13.52 -3.48
N LEU A 120 26.32 12.64 -3.04
CA LEU A 120 25.20 12.17 -3.87
C LEU A 120 24.01 13.13 -3.89
N LYS A 121 23.93 14.09 -2.93
CA LYS A 121 22.78 14.97 -2.80
C LYS A 121 22.46 15.76 -4.07
N PRO A 122 23.40 16.47 -4.72
CA PRO A 122 23.09 17.26 -5.92
C PRO A 122 22.49 16.40 -7.03
N LYS A 123 23.14 15.29 -7.38
CA LYS A 123 22.66 14.39 -8.44
C LYS A 123 21.30 13.76 -8.10
N SER A 124 21.10 13.35 -6.83
CA SER A 124 19.81 12.82 -6.38
C SER A 124 18.70 13.87 -6.53
N MET A 125 18.96 15.13 -6.14
CA MET A 125 18.02 16.22 -6.32
C MET A 125 17.70 16.49 -7.80
N GLY A 126 18.70 16.37 -8.66
CA GLY A 126 18.52 16.49 -10.12
C GLY A 126 17.60 15.41 -10.68
N ILE A 127 17.79 14.16 -10.27
CA ILE A 127 16.96 13.04 -10.73
C ILE A 127 15.52 13.21 -10.25
N ILE A 128 15.31 13.53 -8.95
CA ILE A 128 13.97 13.81 -8.40
C ILE A 128 13.30 14.93 -9.16
N SER A 129 14.04 16.00 -9.49
CA SER A 129 13.52 17.16 -10.20
C SER A 129 13.12 16.84 -11.63
N PHE A 130 13.87 16.03 -12.39
CA PHE A 130 13.45 15.59 -13.72
C PHE A 130 12.22 14.70 -13.68
N ILE A 131 12.08 13.83 -12.68
CA ILE A 131 10.87 13.03 -12.48
C ILE A 131 9.67 13.97 -12.20
N LEU A 132 9.85 14.97 -11.33
CA LEU A 132 8.82 15.98 -11.07
C LEU A 132 8.41 16.74 -12.32
N VAL A 133 9.38 17.18 -13.13
CA VAL A 133 9.11 17.88 -14.40
C VAL A 133 8.27 17.00 -15.33
N GLY A 134 8.62 15.73 -15.49
CA GLY A 134 7.84 14.84 -16.35
C GLY A 134 6.39 14.68 -15.89
N PHE A 135 6.16 14.51 -14.58
CA PHE A 135 4.79 14.44 -14.05
C PHE A 135 4.05 15.78 -14.05
N LEU A 136 4.75 16.91 -13.86
CA LEU A 136 4.13 18.24 -13.98
C LEU A 136 3.75 18.56 -15.43
N VAL A 137 4.58 18.19 -16.40
CA VAL A 137 4.22 18.30 -17.82
C VAL A 137 3.02 17.43 -18.14
N PHE A 138 2.98 16.19 -17.64
CA PHE A 138 1.80 15.33 -17.75
C PHE A 138 0.54 16.01 -17.18
N LEU A 139 0.63 16.52 -15.94
CA LEU A 139 -0.50 17.18 -15.27
C LEU A 139 -1.01 18.38 -16.08
N LEU A 140 -0.10 19.23 -16.55
CA LEU A 140 -0.46 20.49 -17.24
C LEU A 140 -0.91 20.28 -18.68
N ALA A 141 -0.40 19.25 -19.37
CA ALA A 141 -0.69 19.02 -20.79
C ALA A 141 -1.87 18.07 -21.02
N THR A 142 -2.01 17.00 -20.23
CA THR A 142 -2.99 15.93 -20.48
C THR A 142 -4.07 15.82 -19.39
N SER A 143 -3.79 16.28 -18.17
CA SER A 143 -4.65 16.06 -17.00
C SER A 143 -4.78 17.33 -16.17
N ASN A 144 -5.06 18.46 -16.85
CA ASN A 144 -4.99 19.79 -16.26
C ASN A 144 -6.15 20.05 -15.28
N PRO A 145 -5.89 20.13 -13.96
CA PRO A 145 -6.92 20.39 -12.97
C PRO A 145 -7.41 21.85 -12.96
N PHE A 146 -6.72 22.75 -13.67
CA PHE A 146 -6.99 24.19 -13.67
C PHE A 146 -7.93 24.64 -14.80
N VAL A 147 -8.50 23.70 -15.56
CA VAL A 147 -9.46 24.01 -16.63
C VAL A 147 -10.69 24.70 -16.05
N THR A 148 -11.14 25.76 -16.71
CA THR A 148 -12.31 26.54 -16.31
C THR A 148 -13.49 26.35 -17.27
N ILE A 149 -14.70 26.40 -16.74
CA ILE A 149 -15.93 26.39 -17.52
C ILE A 149 -16.28 27.82 -17.90
N LEU A 150 -16.38 28.09 -19.20
CA LEU A 150 -16.74 29.38 -19.75
C LEU A 150 -17.84 29.22 -20.80
N PRO A 151 -18.74 30.21 -21.00
CA PRO A 151 -18.82 31.49 -20.30
C PRO A 151 -19.59 31.43 -18.96
N ILE A 152 -20.42 30.41 -18.76
CA ILE A 152 -21.33 30.32 -17.61
C ILE A 152 -21.06 29.01 -16.88
N PRO A 153 -20.56 29.05 -15.61
CA PRO A 153 -20.40 27.88 -14.79
C PRO A 153 -21.77 27.34 -14.31
N PRO A 154 -21.88 26.06 -13.93
CA PRO A 154 -23.08 25.52 -13.32
C PRO A 154 -23.35 26.18 -11.95
N LEU A 155 -24.62 26.26 -11.58
CA LEU A 155 -25.04 26.81 -10.27
C LEU A 155 -24.64 25.89 -9.11
N ASN A 156 -24.55 24.58 -9.35
CA ASN A 156 -24.12 23.58 -8.39
C ASN A 156 -23.28 22.50 -9.10
N GLY A 157 -22.51 21.74 -8.33
CA GLY A 157 -21.67 20.68 -8.86
C GLY A 157 -22.37 19.32 -8.91
N ALA A 158 -21.75 18.37 -9.65
CA ALA A 158 -22.26 17.04 -9.92
C ALA A 158 -22.01 16.02 -8.79
N ASP A 159 -21.42 16.46 -7.68
CA ASP A 159 -21.02 15.65 -6.52
C ASP A 159 -19.88 14.64 -6.80
N ILE A 160 -19.29 14.10 -5.73
CA ILE A 160 -18.33 12.99 -5.84
C ILE A 160 -19.07 11.66 -6.03
N ASN A 161 -18.33 10.62 -6.41
CA ASN A 161 -18.86 9.26 -6.34
C ASN A 161 -19.23 8.95 -4.88
N PRO A 162 -20.48 8.54 -4.58
CA PRO A 162 -20.97 8.25 -3.23
C PRO A 162 -20.07 7.32 -2.41
N VAL A 163 -19.55 6.26 -2.99
CA VAL A 163 -18.61 5.31 -2.35
C VAL A 163 -17.37 6.00 -1.78
N LEU A 164 -17.04 7.20 -2.29
CA LEU A 164 -15.89 7.99 -1.80
C LEU A 164 -16.25 8.88 -0.60
N GLN A 165 -17.51 8.92 -0.17
CA GLN A 165 -17.93 9.68 1.01
C GLN A 165 -17.73 8.87 2.30
N ASP A 166 -16.52 8.33 2.46
CA ASP A 166 -16.11 7.53 3.62
C ASP A 166 -14.80 8.05 4.22
N PRO A 167 -14.66 8.13 5.57
CA PRO A 167 -13.47 8.66 6.22
C PRO A 167 -12.21 7.82 5.99
N ALA A 168 -12.30 6.49 5.94
CA ALA A 168 -11.13 5.65 5.71
C ALA A 168 -10.65 5.77 4.27
N LEU A 169 -11.59 5.83 3.31
CA LEU A 169 -11.23 6.09 1.92
C LEU A 169 -10.67 7.50 1.72
N ALA A 170 -11.13 8.49 2.49
CA ALA A 170 -10.56 9.83 2.45
C ALA A 170 -9.06 9.85 2.81
N ILE A 171 -8.62 8.99 3.76
CA ILE A 171 -7.26 8.93 4.29
C ILE A 171 -6.39 7.90 3.57
N HIS A 172 -6.98 6.81 3.04
CA HIS A 172 -6.26 5.72 2.38
C HIS A 172 -5.39 6.18 1.19
N PRO A 173 -5.91 6.88 0.15
CA PRO A 173 -5.10 7.23 -1.01
C PRO A 173 -3.93 8.17 -0.67
N PRO A 174 -4.07 9.23 0.14
CA PRO A 174 -2.93 10.04 0.56
C PRO A 174 -1.85 9.24 1.27
N THR A 175 -2.23 8.31 2.17
CA THR A 175 -1.28 7.47 2.90
C THR A 175 -0.54 6.53 1.95
N LEU A 176 -1.25 5.89 1.03
CA LEU A 176 -0.69 5.01 0.02
C LEU A 176 0.27 5.77 -0.92
N TYR A 177 -0.11 6.98 -1.37
CA TYR A 177 0.72 7.81 -2.23
C TYR A 177 2.03 8.21 -1.55
N LEU A 178 2.00 8.58 -0.27
CA LEU A 178 3.23 8.83 0.50
C LEU A 178 4.17 7.62 0.49
N GLY A 179 3.63 6.40 0.55
CA GLY A 179 4.40 5.18 0.41
C GLY A 179 5.02 5.03 -0.99
N TYR A 180 4.20 5.13 -2.03
CA TYR A 180 4.63 4.98 -3.41
C TYR A 180 5.73 5.97 -3.81
N VAL A 181 5.46 7.27 -3.63
CA VAL A 181 6.40 8.32 -4.05
C VAL A 181 7.65 8.37 -3.17
N GLY A 182 7.58 7.89 -1.91
CA GLY A 182 8.71 7.91 -0.99
C GLY A 182 9.91 7.09 -1.49
N PHE A 183 9.68 6.08 -2.31
CA PHE A 183 10.75 5.29 -2.93
C PHE A 183 11.52 6.04 -4.02
N VAL A 184 11.12 7.25 -4.40
CA VAL A 184 11.92 8.13 -5.26
C VAL A 184 13.28 8.45 -4.61
N ILE A 185 13.36 8.55 -3.28
CA ILE A 185 14.61 8.89 -2.58
C ILE A 185 15.66 7.78 -2.73
N PRO A 186 15.41 6.49 -2.33
CA PRO A 186 16.38 5.44 -2.55
C PRO A 186 16.67 5.22 -4.04
N PHE A 187 15.68 5.31 -4.92
CA PHE A 187 15.86 5.25 -6.36
C PHE A 187 16.83 6.33 -6.86
N ALA A 188 16.58 7.60 -6.56
CA ALA A 188 17.41 8.71 -7.00
C ALA A 188 18.84 8.62 -6.46
N CYS A 189 19.03 8.18 -5.20
CA CYS A 189 20.34 7.96 -4.62
C CYS A 189 21.09 6.79 -5.30
N ALA A 190 20.39 5.71 -5.66
CA ALA A 190 20.98 4.60 -6.39
C ALA A 190 21.43 5.02 -7.81
N ILE A 191 20.61 5.77 -8.52
CA ILE A 191 20.98 6.31 -9.84
C ILE A 191 22.10 7.35 -9.73
N ALA A 192 22.07 8.22 -8.72
CA ALA A 192 23.16 9.18 -8.45
C ALA A 192 24.47 8.48 -8.15
N PHE A 193 24.44 7.37 -7.39
CA PHE A 193 25.59 6.50 -7.14
C PHE A 193 26.16 5.92 -8.45
N LEU A 194 25.32 5.38 -9.32
CA LEU A 194 25.73 4.85 -10.62
C LEU A 194 26.32 5.94 -11.53
N LEU A 195 25.73 7.14 -11.54
CA LEU A 195 26.24 8.30 -12.29
C LEU A 195 27.56 8.84 -11.74
N HIS A 196 27.77 8.75 -10.42
CA HIS A 196 29.02 9.21 -9.81
C HIS A 196 30.19 8.28 -10.13
N GLY A 197 29.95 6.97 -10.11
CA GLY A 197 30.92 5.95 -10.52
C GLY A 197 31.94 5.56 -9.48
N ASP A 198 31.95 6.18 -8.29
CA ASP A 198 32.83 5.79 -7.18
C ASP A 198 32.15 4.74 -6.32
N SER A 199 32.67 3.53 -6.35
CA SER A 199 32.14 2.38 -5.65
C SER A 199 32.37 2.39 -4.13
N GLU A 200 33.16 3.29 -3.59
CA GLU A 200 33.42 3.40 -2.15
C GLU A 200 32.35 4.17 -1.40
N ILE A 201 31.48 4.90 -2.10
CA ILE A 201 30.41 5.68 -1.49
C ILE A 201 29.37 4.73 -0.88
N ASN A 202 29.07 4.92 0.41
CA ASN A 202 28.05 4.16 1.14
C ASN A 202 26.67 4.84 1.00
N TRP A 203 26.08 4.74 -0.20
CA TRP A 203 24.75 5.28 -0.50
C TRP A 203 23.64 4.55 0.29
N GLU A 204 23.87 3.29 0.64
CA GLU A 204 22.91 2.42 1.31
C GLU A 204 22.59 2.93 2.73
N ALA A 205 23.61 3.42 3.44
CA ALA A 205 23.40 3.99 4.77
C ALA A 205 22.57 5.29 4.72
N LEU A 206 22.77 6.11 3.67
CA LEU A 206 22.02 7.33 3.44
C LEU A 206 20.52 7.05 3.28
N VAL A 207 20.16 6.02 2.52
CA VAL A 207 18.74 5.78 2.16
C VAL A 207 17.97 4.90 3.15
N LYS A 208 18.63 4.26 4.12
CA LYS A 208 18.01 3.26 5.01
C LYS A 208 16.73 3.76 5.69
N LYS A 209 16.78 4.91 6.34
CA LYS A 209 15.61 5.47 7.05
C LYS A 209 14.52 5.93 6.08
N TRP A 210 14.88 6.47 4.93
CA TRP A 210 13.96 6.90 3.89
C TRP A 210 13.16 5.72 3.34
N SER A 211 13.86 4.62 3.05
CA SER A 211 13.24 3.38 2.56
C SER A 211 12.25 2.78 3.54
N VAL A 212 12.62 2.75 4.84
CA VAL A 212 11.71 2.25 5.88
C VAL A 212 10.53 3.18 6.07
N SER A 213 10.73 4.51 6.01
CA SER A 213 9.60 5.46 6.11
C SER A 213 8.60 5.28 4.97
N ALA A 214 9.07 5.13 3.73
CA ALA A 214 8.21 4.87 2.58
C ALA A 214 7.47 3.53 2.72
N TRP A 215 8.16 2.48 3.17
CA TRP A 215 7.57 1.17 3.43
C TRP A 215 6.49 1.21 4.52
N VAL A 216 6.67 2.01 5.57
CA VAL A 216 5.66 2.21 6.64
C VAL A 216 4.40 2.83 6.06
N PHE A 217 4.51 3.91 5.29
CA PHE A 217 3.35 4.53 4.65
C PHE A 217 2.63 3.57 3.70
N LEU A 218 3.39 2.79 2.94
CA LEU A 218 2.83 1.81 2.02
C LEU A 218 2.11 0.68 2.78
N THR A 219 2.69 0.19 3.89
CA THR A 219 2.06 -0.83 4.75
C THR A 219 0.75 -0.33 5.35
N ILE A 220 0.76 0.88 5.93
CA ILE A 220 -0.46 1.48 6.51
C ILE A 220 -1.49 1.77 5.41
N GLY A 221 -1.05 2.30 4.27
CA GLY A 221 -1.93 2.60 3.14
C GLY A 221 -2.66 1.35 2.63
N ILE A 222 -1.95 0.25 2.37
CA ILE A 222 -2.56 -1.03 1.94
C ILE A 222 -3.54 -1.54 3.01
N THR A 223 -3.16 -1.47 4.29
CA THR A 223 -4.01 -1.92 5.40
C THR A 223 -5.32 -1.13 5.49
N LEU A 224 -5.24 0.21 5.33
CA LEU A 224 -6.42 1.08 5.33
C LEU A 224 -7.35 0.78 4.15
N GLY A 225 -6.80 0.53 2.96
CA GLY A 225 -7.60 0.16 1.78
C GLY A 225 -8.31 -1.18 1.94
N SER A 226 -7.60 -2.17 2.49
CA SER A 226 -8.18 -3.48 2.82
C SER A 226 -9.31 -3.37 3.86
N TRP A 227 -9.11 -2.55 4.89
CA TRP A 227 -10.13 -2.32 5.91
C TRP A 227 -11.34 -1.56 5.35
N TRP A 228 -11.13 -0.53 4.53
CA TRP A 228 -12.21 0.18 3.85
C TRP A 228 -13.03 -0.74 2.96
N ALA A 229 -12.39 -1.55 2.11
CA ALA A 229 -13.08 -2.48 1.22
C ALA A 229 -13.96 -3.49 1.99
N TYR A 230 -13.56 -3.87 3.19
CA TYR A 230 -14.31 -4.79 4.04
C TYR A 230 -15.69 -4.26 4.42
N TYR A 231 -15.79 -3.03 4.89
CA TYR A 231 -17.05 -2.53 5.42
C TYR A 231 -17.87 -1.71 4.42
N GLU A 232 -17.23 -1.12 3.40
CA GLU A 232 -17.88 -0.24 2.45
C GLU A 232 -18.38 -0.95 1.20
N LEU A 233 -17.60 -1.88 0.65
CA LEU A 233 -17.96 -2.56 -0.60
C LEU A 233 -18.98 -3.70 -0.42
N GLY A 234 -19.33 -4.05 0.79
CA GLY A 234 -20.28 -5.12 1.06
C GLY A 234 -19.74 -6.54 0.79
N TRP A 235 -18.46 -6.67 0.47
CA TRP A 235 -17.85 -7.96 0.10
C TRP A 235 -17.49 -8.84 1.31
N GLY A 236 -17.33 -8.23 2.50
CA GLY A 236 -17.11 -8.96 3.74
C GLY A 236 -15.78 -9.69 3.88
N GLY A 237 -14.84 -9.48 2.98
CA GLY A 237 -13.49 -10.05 3.00
C GLY A 237 -12.41 -9.02 3.26
N TYR A 238 -11.19 -9.48 3.54
CA TYR A 238 -10.03 -8.61 3.80
C TYR A 238 -9.13 -8.41 2.56
N TRP A 239 -9.23 -9.25 1.51
CA TRP A 239 -8.41 -9.19 0.30
C TRP A 239 -9.09 -9.95 -0.84
N PHE A 240 -9.22 -9.31 -2.00
CA PHE A 240 -10.00 -9.84 -3.13
C PHE A 240 -9.14 -10.17 -4.35
N TRP A 241 -7.85 -9.92 -4.28
CA TRP A 241 -6.96 -10.01 -5.43
C TRP A 241 -7.40 -9.11 -6.60
N ASP A 242 -8.07 -8.01 -6.28
CA ASP A 242 -8.39 -6.97 -7.27
C ASP A 242 -7.11 -6.47 -7.95
N PRO A 243 -7.12 -6.18 -9.26
CA PRO A 243 -5.93 -5.70 -9.95
C PRO A 243 -5.26 -4.49 -9.30
N VAL A 244 -6.02 -3.56 -8.70
CA VAL A 244 -5.46 -2.39 -8.02
C VAL A 244 -4.85 -2.75 -6.66
N GLU A 245 -5.45 -3.66 -5.91
CA GLU A 245 -4.83 -4.25 -4.72
C GLU A 245 -3.50 -4.92 -5.08
N ASN A 246 -3.50 -5.71 -6.14
CA ASN A 246 -2.34 -6.44 -6.63
C ASN A 246 -1.19 -5.52 -7.04
N VAL A 247 -1.46 -4.42 -7.74
CA VAL A 247 -0.41 -3.45 -8.10
C VAL A 247 0.12 -2.67 -6.91
N ALA A 248 -0.63 -2.57 -5.81
CA ALA A 248 -0.15 -2.02 -4.54
C ALA A 248 0.75 -2.99 -3.78
N LEU A 249 0.46 -4.29 -3.85
CA LEU A 249 1.21 -5.34 -3.18
C LEU A 249 2.61 -5.52 -3.78
N MET A 250 2.78 -5.40 -5.10
CA MET A 250 4.06 -5.61 -5.76
C MET A 250 5.19 -4.70 -5.25
N PRO A 251 5.06 -3.36 -5.19
CA PRO A 251 6.10 -2.50 -4.63
C PRO A 251 6.33 -2.74 -3.13
N TRP A 252 5.32 -3.18 -2.38
CA TRP A 252 5.48 -3.55 -0.98
C TRP A 252 6.36 -4.80 -0.80
N LEU A 253 6.16 -5.84 -1.62
CA LEU A 253 7.00 -7.04 -1.65
C LEU A 253 8.44 -6.69 -2.04
N ALA A 254 8.61 -5.90 -3.09
CA ALA A 254 9.93 -5.47 -3.56
C ALA A 254 10.65 -4.59 -2.52
N ALA A 255 9.93 -3.70 -1.84
CA ALA A 255 10.45 -2.86 -0.78
C ALA A 255 10.89 -3.66 0.44
N THR A 256 10.14 -4.72 0.78
CA THR A 256 10.51 -5.64 1.86
C THR A 256 11.81 -6.38 1.53
N ALA A 257 11.95 -6.91 0.32
CA ALA A 257 13.20 -7.49 -0.16
C ALA A 257 14.36 -6.47 -0.17
N PHE A 258 14.08 -5.25 -0.62
CA PHE A 258 15.04 -4.15 -0.67
C PHE A 258 15.60 -3.79 0.72
N ILE A 259 14.73 -3.61 1.73
CA ILE A 259 15.12 -3.26 3.10
C ILE A 259 16.01 -4.35 3.71
N HIS A 260 15.72 -5.62 3.46
CA HIS A 260 16.56 -6.74 3.90
C HIS A 260 17.92 -6.76 3.20
N SER A 261 17.95 -6.60 1.87
CA SER A 261 19.20 -6.50 1.09
C SER A 261 20.03 -5.31 1.49
N LEU A 262 19.40 -4.17 1.76
CA LEU A 262 20.03 -2.94 2.24
C LEU A 262 20.77 -3.18 3.56
N GLY A 263 20.16 -3.96 4.49
CA GLY A 263 20.78 -4.34 5.75
C GLY A 263 22.05 -5.20 5.56
N VAL A 264 22.07 -6.08 4.56
CA VAL A 264 23.24 -6.89 4.20
C VAL A 264 24.31 -6.02 3.56
N SER A 265 23.95 -5.19 2.59
CA SER A 265 24.87 -4.32 1.87
C SER A 265 25.61 -3.36 2.80
N ILE A 266 24.91 -2.73 3.75
CA ILE A 266 25.51 -1.84 4.77
C ILE A 266 26.56 -2.57 5.62
N LYS A 267 26.29 -3.84 5.99
CA LYS A 267 27.16 -4.58 6.93
C LYS A 267 28.35 -5.27 6.29
N SER A 268 28.24 -5.68 5.04
CA SER A 268 29.24 -6.56 4.43
C SER A 268 29.53 -6.25 2.97
N SER A 269 28.94 -5.22 2.39
CA SER A 269 28.99 -4.90 0.95
C SER A 269 28.57 -6.07 0.04
N GLN A 270 27.99 -7.13 0.63
CA GLN A 270 27.37 -8.22 -0.13
C GLN A 270 25.98 -7.80 -0.58
N LEU A 271 25.43 -8.43 -1.61
CA LEU A 271 24.13 -8.10 -2.22
C LEU A 271 23.99 -6.66 -2.75
N ARG A 272 25.11 -5.91 -2.89
CA ARG A 272 25.06 -4.51 -3.33
C ARG A 272 24.42 -4.35 -4.70
N ILE A 273 24.76 -5.24 -5.63
CA ILE A 273 24.15 -5.29 -6.97
C ILE A 273 22.65 -5.51 -6.88
N TRP A 274 22.22 -6.48 -6.06
CA TRP A 274 20.79 -6.73 -5.79
C TRP A 274 20.11 -5.55 -5.14
N THR A 275 20.77 -4.87 -4.22
CA THR A 275 20.21 -3.70 -3.53
C THR A 275 19.94 -2.56 -4.51
N ILE A 276 20.85 -2.30 -5.46
CA ILE A 276 20.62 -1.29 -6.52
C ILE A 276 19.45 -1.71 -7.41
N LEU A 277 19.46 -2.96 -7.89
CA LEU A 277 18.38 -3.48 -8.73
C LEU A 277 17.01 -3.42 -8.04
N LEU A 278 16.93 -3.82 -6.78
CA LEU A 278 15.70 -3.74 -6.00
C LEU A 278 15.26 -2.29 -5.77
N SER A 279 16.18 -1.34 -5.57
CA SER A 279 15.83 0.08 -5.47
C SER A 279 15.18 0.61 -6.76
N ILE A 280 15.70 0.21 -7.93
CA ILE A 280 15.12 0.53 -9.24
C ILE A 280 13.75 -0.14 -9.37
N LEU A 281 13.65 -1.43 -9.02
CA LEU A 281 12.43 -2.22 -9.15
C LEU A 281 11.29 -1.67 -8.30
N VAL A 282 11.54 -1.32 -7.02
CA VAL A 282 10.49 -0.79 -6.12
C VAL A 282 9.85 0.46 -6.69
N PHE A 283 10.66 1.42 -7.14
CA PHE A 283 10.12 2.66 -7.69
C PHE A 283 9.45 2.43 -9.04
N SER A 284 10.02 1.58 -9.90
CA SER A 284 9.40 1.19 -11.16
C SER A 284 8.02 0.54 -10.97
N LEU A 285 7.88 -0.34 -9.98
CA LEU A 285 6.60 -0.96 -9.63
C LEU A 285 5.60 0.06 -9.04
N SER A 286 6.08 1.04 -8.26
CA SER A 286 5.24 2.14 -7.77
C SER A 286 4.70 3.00 -8.93
N LEU A 287 5.54 3.26 -9.94
CA LEU A 287 5.12 3.97 -11.16
C LEU A 287 4.16 3.13 -12.01
N PHE A 288 4.43 1.83 -12.12
CA PHE A 288 3.55 0.90 -12.82
C PHE A 288 2.17 0.84 -12.15
N GLY A 289 2.10 0.78 -10.81
CA GLY A 289 0.84 0.89 -10.08
C GLY A 289 0.09 2.19 -10.37
N ALA A 290 0.80 3.32 -10.38
CA ALA A 290 0.22 4.60 -10.74
C ALA A 290 -0.31 4.63 -12.19
N PHE A 291 0.37 3.96 -13.13
CA PHE A 291 -0.08 3.81 -14.51
C PHE A 291 -1.35 2.96 -14.60
N ILE A 292 -1.36 1.78 -14.02
CA ILE A 292 -2.49 0.84 -14.08
C ILE A 292 -3.78 1.50 -13.57
N VAL A 293 -3.73 2.16 -12.42
CA VAL A 293 -4.89 2.84 -11.83
C VAL A 293 -5.41 3.99 -12.70
N ARG A 294 -4.51 4.68 -13.41
CA ARG A 294 -4.82 5.92 -14.13
C ARG A 294 -5.05 5.76 -15.62
N SER A 295 -4.62 4.64 -16.21
CA SER A 295 -4.86 4.36 -17.63
C SER A 295 -6.29 3.91 -17.91
N GLY A 296 -7.01 3.42 -16.88
CA GLY A 296 -8.33 2.83 -17.06
C GLY A 296 -8.36 1.57 -17.94
N ILE A 297 -7.19 0.95 -18.16
CA ILE A 297 -7.08 -0.26 -19.00
C ILE A 297 -7.65 -1.50 -18.28
N ILE A 298 -7.69 -1.47 -16.94
CA ILE A 298 -8.16 -2.59 -16.11
C ILE A 298 -9.52 -2.28 -15.52
N ASP A 299 -10.45 -3.24 -15.60
CA ASP A 299 -11.72 -3.17 -14.91
C ASP A 299 -11.50 -3.40 -13.40
N SER A 300 -11.66 -2.37 -12.60
CA SER A 300 -11.56 -2.39 -11.13
C SER A 300 -12.44 -1.29 -10.54
N VAL A 301 -13.00 -1.52 -9.36
CA VAL A 301 -13.74 -0.50 -8.60
C VAL A 301 -12.87 0.69 -8.17
N HIS A 302 -11.54 0.52 -8.22
CA HIS A 302 -10.54 1.53 -7.87
C HIS A 302 -9.94 2.24 -9.10
N SER A 303 -10.29 1.83 -10.33
CA SER A 303 -9.73 2.44 -11.54
C SER A 303 -10.45 3.72 -11.92
N PHE A 304 -9.71 4.65 -12.53
CA PHE A 304 -10.29 5.85 -13.13
C PHE A 304 -10.83 5.54 -14.54
N ALA A 305 -11.62 6.46 -15.08
CA ALA A 305 -12.14 6.35 -16.45
C ALA A 305 -11.01 6.16 -17.47
N ASN A 306 -11.25 5.34 -18.49
CA ASN A 306 -10.30 5.06 -19.55
C ASN A 306 -10.02 6.33 -20.38
N ASP A 307 -8.74 6.65 -20.55
CA ASP A 307 -8.24 7.73 -21.39
C ASP A 307 -6.92 7.29 -22.05
N PRO A 308 -6.96 6.89 -23.32
CA PRO A 308 -5.80 6.35 -24.01
C PRO A 308 -4.61 7.33 -24.09
N ASP A 309 -4.86 8.63 -24.25
CA ASP A 309 -3.79 9.62 -24.38
C ASP A 309 -3.02 9.78 -23.07
N ARG A 310 -3.71 9.78 -21.96
CA ARG A 310 -3.13 9.76 -20.60
C ARG A 310 -2.32 8.50 -20.37
N GLY A 311 -2.89 7.35 -20.74
CA GLY A 311 -2.22 6.06 -20.64
C GLY A 311 -0.93 6.01 -21.43
N LEU A 312 -0.95 6.46 -22.68
CA LEU A 312 0.22 6.45 -23.58
C LEU A 312 1.36 7.35 -23.07
N TYR A 313 1.03 8.57 -22.60
CA TYR A 313 2.04 9.46 -22.01
C TYR A 313 2.72 8.80 -20.79
N LEU A 314 1.92 8.30 -19.84
CA LEU A 314 2.45 7.67 -18.63
C LEU A 314 3.31 6.46 -18.98
N LEU A 315 2.85 5.59 -19.89
CA LEU A 315 3.60 4.42 -20.31
C LEU A 315 4.95 4.81 -20.93
N GLY A 316 4.97 5.80 -21.83
CA GLY A 316 6.19 6.29 -22.46
C GLY A 316 7.16 6.92 -21.44
N PHE A 317 6.65 7.72 -20.51
CA PHE A 317 7.46 8.37 -19.49
C PHE A 317 8.04 7.37 -18.47
N ILE A 318 7.22 6.42 -18.00
CA ILE A 318 7.67 5.34 -17.13
C ILE A 318 8.67 4.45 -17.86
N GLY A 319 8.39 4.10 -19.10
CA GLY A 319 9.30 3.35 -19.96
C GLY A 319 10.67 4.03 -20.09
N LEU A 320 10.70 5.34 -20.26
CA LEU A 320 11.94 6.12 -20.29
C LEU A 320 12.72 6.04 -18.97
N ILE A 321 12.03 6.22 -17.82
CA ILE A 321 12.65 6.11 -16.48
C ILE A 321 13.24 4.71 -16.27
N VAL A 322 12.46 3.68 -16.55
CA VAL A 322 12.88 2.28 -16.34
C VAL A 322 14.03 1.93 -17.28
N PHE A 323 13.89 2.22 -18.57
CA PHE A 323 14.93 1.93 -19.56
C PHE A 323 16.25 2.62 -19.23
N THR A 324 16.23 3.91 -18.95
CA THR A 324 17.46 4.67 -18.63
C THR A 324 18.11 4.17 -17.34
N SER A 325 17.32 3.80 -16.33
CA SER A 325 17.81 3.27 -15.06
C SER A 325 18.44 1.89 -15.22
N VAL A 326 17.78 0.99 -15.94
CA VAL A 326 18.29 -0.36 -16.22
C VAL A 326 19.52 -0.29 -17.14
N PHE A 327 19.48 0.56 -18.16
CA PHE A 327 20.64 0.78 -19.03
C PHE A 327 21.86 1.25 -18.23
N LEU A 328 21.70 2.24 -17.37
CA LEU A 328 22.77 2.75 -16.53
C LEU A 328 23.28 1.69 -15.55
N PHE A 329 22.39 0.92 -14.96
CA PHE A 329 22.74 -0.20 -14.08
C PHE A 329 23.59 -1.25 -14.80
N VAL A 330 23.16 -1.71 -15.98
CA VAL A 330 23.89 -2.69 -16.79
C VAL A 330 25.25 -2.13 -17.23
N TRP A 331 25.27 -0.88 -17.69
CA TRP A 331 26.51 -0.22 -18.10
C TRP A 331 27.55 -0.13 -16.97
N ARG A 332 27.08 0.12 -15.74
CA ARG A 332 27.95 0.26 -14.56
C ARG A 332 28.18 -1.04 -13.79
N LEU A 333 27.58 -2.14 -14.19
CA LEU A 333 27.57 -3.40 -13.44
C LEU A 333 28.99 -3.88 -13.09
N SER A 334 29.94 -3.83 -14.03
CA SER A 334 31.32 -4.25 -13.80
C SER A 334 32.13 -3.36 -12.84
N SER A 335 31.70 -2.10 -12.66
CA SER A 335 32.36 -1.14 -11.76
C SER A 335 31.84 -1.22 -10.31
N ILE A 336 30.73 -1.94 -10.06
CA ILE A 336 30.16 -2.06 -8.72
C ILE A 336 30.96 -3.09 -7.92
N LYS A 337 31.68 -2.63 -6.91
CA LYS A 337 32.37 -3.53 -5.98
C LYS A 337 31.33 -4.17 -5.04
N SER A 338 31.19 -5.48 -5.14
CA SER A 338 30.37 -6.30 -4.26
C SER A 338 31.19 -7.49 -3.79
N SER A 339 31.18 -7.78 -2.49
CA SER A 339 31.84 -8.99 -1.97
C SER A 339 31.10 -10.23 -2.49
N SER A 340 31.82 -11.15 -3.14
CA SER A 340 31.21 -12.26 -3.88
C SER A 340 30.94 -13.51 -3.05
N VAL A 341 31.56 -13.68 -1.90
CA VAL A 341 31.49 -14.95 -1.15
C VAL A 341 30.45 -14.88 -0.07
N ILE A 342 29.25 -15.43 -0.36
CA ILE A 342 28.21 -15.68 0.64
C ILE A 342 28.38 -17.09 1.18
N LYS A 343 28.61 -17.22 2.49
CA LYS A 343 28.72 -18.53 3.14
C LYS A 343 27.36 -19.21 3.20
N LYS A 344 27.32 -20.51 2.91
CA LYS A 344 26.11 -21.32 2.97
C LYS A 344 25.49 -21.26 4.39
N PHE A 345 24.18 -21.18 4.47
CA PHE A 345 23.41 -21.11 5.71
C PHE A 345 23.79 -19.95 6.65
N SER A 346 24.39 -18.89 6.11
CA SER A 346 24.62 -17.66 6.85
C SER A 346 23.36 -16.75 6.80
N LYS A 347 23.32 -15.72 7.65
CA LYS A 347 22.23 -14.73 7.59
C LYS A 347 22.09 -14.10 6.21
N GLN A 348 23.20 -13.86 5.54
CA GLN A 348 23.22 -13.32 4.17
C GLN A 348 22.61 -14.30 3.16
N SER A 349 22.87 -15.61 3.29
CA SER A 349 22.29 -16.60 2.37
C SER A 349 20.77 -16.72 2.53
N PHE A 350 20.25 -16.65 3.77
CA PHE A 350 18.81 -16.64 4.00
C PHE A 350 18.14 -15.40 3.42
N ILE A 351 18.79 -14.22 3.52
CA ILE A 351 18.26 -13.00 2.90
C ILE A 351 18.35 -13.07 1.37
N SER A 352 19.38 -13.71 0.81
CA SER A 352 19.45 -13.95 -0.64
C SER A 352 18.30 -14.84 -1.14
N ILE A 353 18.00 -15.91 -0.40
CA ILE A 353 16.85 -16.79 -0.70
C ILE A 353 15.55 -16.02 -0.58
N ASN A 354 15.40 -15.21 0.47
CA ASN A 354 14.24 -14.34 0.66
C ASN A 354 14.01 -13.43 -0.56
N ASN A 355 15.06 -12.84 -1.15
CA ASN A 355 14.92 -12.02 -2.36
C ASN A 355 14.39 -12.83 -3.55
N ILE A 356 14.80 -14.07 -3.70
CA ILE A 356 14.30 -14.96 -4.76
C ILE A 356 12.80 -15.25 -4.53
N LEU A 357 12.42 -15.58 -3.29
CA LEU A 357 11.03 -15.86 -2.94
C LEU A 357 10.12 -14.65 -3.16
N PHE A 358 10.55 -13.45 -2.71
CA PHE A 358 9.81 -12.23 -3.01
C PHE A 358 9.76 -11.92 -4.51
N GLY A 359 10.86 -12.16 -5.23
CA GLY A 359 10.89 -12.05 -6.70
C GLY A 359 9.87 -12.97 -7.38
N THR A 360 9.71 -14.20 -6.89
CA THR A 360 8.68 -15.15 -7.38
C THR A 360 7.28 -14.60 -7.12
N LEU A 361 7.00 -14.08 -5.93
CA LEU A 361 5.69 -13.49 -5.61
C LEU A 361 5.40 -12.28 -6.49
N ILE A 362 6.37 -11.37 -6.65
CA ILE A 362 6.21 -10.17 -7.51
C ILE A 362 5.93 -10.59 -8.95
N PHE A 363 6.69 -11.55 -9.48
CA PHE A 363 6.49 -12.05 -10.84
C PHE A 363 5.10 -12.69 -11.02
N SER A 364 4.63 -13.46 -10.04
CA SER A 364 3.32 -14.09 -10.08
C SER A 364 2.19 -13.06 -10.09
N VAL A 365 2.30 -12.02 -9.24
CA VAL A 365 1.30 -10.93 -9.21
C VAL A 365 1.34 -10.14 -10.52
N MET A 366 2.53 -9.80 -11.02
CA MET A 366 2.69 -9.13 -12.30
C MET A 366 2.05 -9.93 -13.45
N LEU A 367 2.30 -11.25 -13.49
CA LEU A 367 1.71 -12.14 -14.48
C LEU A 367 0.17 -12.13 -14.38
N GLY A 368 -0.37 -12.28 -13.16
CA GLY A 368 -1.82 -12.31 -12.95
C GLY A 368 -2.52 -10.98 -13.31
N VAL A 369 -1.85 -9.84 -13.15
CA VAL A 369 -2.37 -8.53 -13.53
C VAL A 369 -2.25 -8.28 -15.03
N THR A 370 -1.14 -8.69 -15.66
CA THR A 370 -0.88 -8.38 -17.07
C THR A 370 -1.44 -9.44 -18.04
N TYR A 371 -1.59 -10.68 -17.60
CA TYR A 371 -2.08 -11.77 -18.45
C TYR A 371 -3.49 -11.51 -19.03
N PRO A 372 -4.48 -11.00 -18.27
CA PRO A 372 -5.78 -10.65 -18.84
C PRO A 372 -5.67 -9.62 -19.96
N LEU A 373 -4.82 -8.60 -19.81
CA LEU A 373 -4.62 -7.57 -20.84
C LEU A 373 -4.00 -8.13 -22.11
N ILE A 374 -3.00 -9.00 -21.96
CA ILE A 374 -2.34 -9.65 -23.10
C ILE A 374 -3.33 -10.58 -23.80
N TYR A 375 -4.14 -11.31 -23.05
CA TYR A 375 -5.14 -12.23 -23.60
C TYR A 375 -6.23 -11.47 -24.36
N GLU A 376 -6.76 -10.39 -23.80
CA GLU A 376 -7.75 -9.52 -24.46
C GLU A 376 -7.19 -8.93 -25.76
N PHE A 377 -5.93 -8.45 -25.73
CA PHE A 377 -5.27 -7.89 -26.92
C PHE A 377 -5.08 -8.94 -28.04
N LEU A 378 -4.76 -10.20 -27.69
CA LEU A 378 -4.49 -11.26 -28.68
C LEU A 378 -5.74 -11.95 -29.21
N PHE A 379 -6.77 -12.10 -28.37
CA PHE A 379 -7.93 -12.95 -28.65
C PHE A 379 -9.26 -12.20 -28.65
N ASP A 380 -9.27 -10.89 -28.36
CA ASP A 380 -10.48 -10.05 -28.23
C ASP A 380 -11.51 -10.64 -27.24
N GLN A 381 -11.01 -11.29 -26.19
CA GLN A 381 -11.83 -11.94 -25.16
C GLN A 381 -11.35 -11.51 -23.78
N LYS A 382 -12.29 -11.13 -22.91
CA LYS A 382 -12.01 -10.78 -21.51
C LYS A 382 -11.94 -12.02 -20.65
N ILE A 383 -10.87 -12.12 -19.86
CA ILE A 383 -10.69 -13.12 -18.82
C ILE A 383 -10.32 -12.44 -17.51
N SER A 384 -10.52 -13.12 -16.39
CA SER A 384 -10.09 -12.67 -15.07
C SER A 384 -9.20 -13.71 -14.40
N VAL A 385 -8.23 -13.23 -13.61
CA VAL A 385 -7.36 -14.07 -12.78
C VAL A 385 -7.73 -13.84 -11.33
N GLY A 386 -8.32 -14.84 -10.69
CA GLY A 386 -8.85 -14.75 -9.33
C GLY A 386 -7.97 -15.40 -8.26
N ALA A 387 -8.48 -15.41 -7.02
CA ALA A 387 -7.83 -15.92 -5.83
C ALA A 387 -7.19 -17.33 -5.97
N PRO A 388 -7.76 -18.31 -6.67
CA PRO A 388 -7.15 -19.64 -6.79
C PRO A 388 -5.74 -19.62 -7.38
N PHE A 389 -5.52 -18.79 -8.42
CA PHE A 389 -4.19 -18.64 -9.03
C PHE A 389 -3.17 -18.09 -8.03
N TYR A 390 -3.51 -16.98 -7.38
CA TYR A 390 -2.60 -16.34 -6.45
C TYR A 390 -2.33 -17.22 -5.22
N ASN A 391 -3.36 -17.80 -4.63
CA ASN A 391 -3.25 -18.65 -3.45
C ASN A 391 -2.39 -19.89 -3.71
N ALA A 392 -2.48 -20.50 -4.89
CA ALA A 392 -1.68 -21.65 -5.26
C ALA A 392 -0.16 -21.36 -5.25
N ILE A 393 0.24 -20.10 -5.46
CA ILE A 393 1.66 -19.70 -5.46
C ILE A 393 2.04 -19.07 -4.12
N PHE A 394 1.20 -18.16 -3.60
CA PHE A 394 1.51 -17.43 -2.37
C PHE A 394 1.66 -18.33 -1.16
N ILE A 395 0.74 -19.26 -0.96
CA ILE A 395 0.76 -20.12 0.23
C ILE A 395 2.07 -20.92 0.34
N PRO A 396 2.49 -21.72 -0.64
CA PRO A 396 3.73 -22.48 -0.52
C PRO A 396 4.97 -21.59 -0.43
N VAL A 397 5.01 -20.46 -1.16
CA VAL A 397 6.17 -19.55 -1.12
C VAL A 397 6.28 -18.85 0.22
N VAL A 398 5.17 -18.38 0.81
CA VAL A 398 5.15 -17.73 2.13
C VAL A 398 5.46 -18.72 3.24
N VAL A 399 4.97 -19.96 3.17
CA VAL A 399 5.32 -21.04 4.12
C VAL A 399 6.82 -21.30 4.06
N LEU A 400 7.40 -21.42 2.88
CA LEU A 400 8.83 -21.62 2.69
C LEU A 400 9.65 -20.44 3.22
N ALA A 401 9.23 -19.20 2.92
CA ALA A 401 9.85 -17.98 3.44
C ALA A 401 9.83 -17.95 4.98
N SER A 402 8.74 -18.38 5.60
CA SER A 402 8.57 -18.47 7.05
C SER A 402 9.53 -19.48 7.67
N ILE A 403 9.74 -20.63 7.03
CA ILE A 403 10.73 -21.63 7.45
C ILE A 403 12.15 -21.07 7.38
N PHE A 404 12.50 -20.37 6.30
CA PHE A 404 13.82 -19.72 6.19
C PHE A 404 13.98 -18.58 7.18
N LEU A 405 12.93 -17.81 7.45
CA LEU A 405 12.92 -16.80 8.51
C LEU A 405 13.21 -17.43 9.87
N PHE A 406 12.51 -18.51 10.22
CA PHE A 406 12.70 -19.25 11.47
C PHE A 406 14.18 -19.63 11.68
N PHE A 407 14.84 -20.23 10.70
CA PHE A 407 16.26 -20.56 10.76
C PHE A 407 17.17 -19.33 10.75
N SER A 408 16.75 -18.23 10.10
CA SER A 408 17.56 -17.03 10.03
C SER A 408 17.74 -16.31 11.37
N VAL A 409 16.83 -16.52 12.34
CA VAL A 409 16.87 -15.88 13.66
C VAL A 409 18.19 -16.22 14.38
N ASP A 410 18.59 -17.49 14.38
CA ASP A 410 19.79 -17.99 15.04
C ASP A 410 21.05 -17.91 14.18
N SER A 411 20.90 -17.65 12.88
CA SER A 411 22.02 -17.59 11.96
C SER A 411 22.93 -16.38 12.26
N LYS A 412 24.23 -16.56 12.05
CA LYS A 412 25.27 -15.54 12.27
C LYS A 412 25.66 -14.87 10.95
N TRP A 413 26.09 -13.62 11.05
CA TRP A 413 26.66 -12.90 9.92
C TRP A 413 27.99 -13.54 9.50
N SER A 414 28.15 -13.78 8.20
CA SER A 414 29.39 -14.29 7.58
C SER A 414 29.95 -15.62 8.17
N ARG A 415 29.11 -16.38 8.85
CA ARG A 415 29.45 -17.71 9.37
C ARG A 415 28.47 -18.75 8.88
N SER A 416 28.96 -19.92 8.47
CA SER A 416 28.10 -21.07 8.17
C SER A 416 27.48 -21.63 9.44
N ILE A 417 26.31 -22.25 9.32
CA ILE A 417 25.68 -23.00 10.40
C ILE A 417 26.52 -24.27 10.65
N ASN A 418 26.84 -24.53 11.92
CA ASN A 418 27.44 -25.77 12.40
C ASN A 418 26.37 -26.62 13.12
N PHE A 419 26.70 -27.86 13.49
CA PHE A 419 25.79 -28.75 14.24
C PHE A 419 25.26 -28.12 15.56
N GLU A 420 26.03 -27.23 16.20
CA GLU A 420 25.63 -26.44 17.37
C GLU A 420 24.46 -25.46 17.11
N PHE A 421 24.05 -25.33 15.85
CA PHE A 421 22.89 -24.51 15.46
C PHE A 421 21.56 -25.13 15.88
N PHE A 422 21.47 -26.46 15.91
CA PHE A 422 20.26 -27.17 16.31
C PHE A 422 20.11 -27.17 17.84
N THR A 423 19.66 -26.04 18.34
CA THR A 423 19.51 -25.75 19.77
C THR A 423 18.12 -26.12 20.29
N ALA A 424 18.00 -26.29 21.60
CA ALA A 424 16.72 -26.58 22.26
C ALA A 424 15.58 -25.60 21.85
N PRO A 425 15.80 -24.27 21.65
CA PRO A 425 14.77 -23.34 21.16
C PRO A 425 14.17 -23.72 19.82
N ILE A 426 14.98 -24.19 18.88
CA ILE A 426 14.52 -24.62 17.55
C ILE A 426 13.59 -25.81 17.68
N PHE A 427 14.01 -26.84 18.42
CA PHE A 427 13.18 -28.03 18.63
C PHE A 427 11.91 -27.74 19.41
N LEU A 428 11.99 -26.91 20.46
CA LEU A 428 10.83 -26.53 21.26
C LEU A 428 9.81 -25.75 20.43
N SER A 429 10.25 -24.75 19.68
CA SER A 429 9.34 -23.96 18.82
C SER A 429 8.70 -24.82 17.74
N ALA A 430 9.46 -25.73 17.11
CA ALA A 430 8.93 -26.65 16.12
C ALA A 430 7.93 -27.64 16.73
N ALA A 431 8.24 -28.21 17.90
CA ALA A 431 7.34 -29.14 18.60
C ALA A 431 6.02 -28.47 19.01
N LEU A 432 6.08 -27.24 19.56
CA LEU A 432 4.89 -26.48 19.92
C LEU A 432 4.05 -26.13 18.68
N SER A 433 4.68 -25.79 17.57
CA SER A 433 3.97 -25.48 16.33
C SER A 433 3.31 -26.73 15.74
N LEU A 434 3.99 -27.86 15.75
CA LEU A 434 3.41 -29.15 15.33
C LEU A 434 2.24 -29.55 16.25
N ALA A 435 2.38 -29.42 17.58
CA ALA A 435 1.33 -29.72 18.52
C ALA A 435 0.09 -28.84 18.30
N LEU A 436 0.29 -27.52 18.09
CA LEU A 436 -0.82 -26.61 17.76
C LEU A 436 -1.49 -26.97 16.44
N THR A 437 -0.70 -27.27 15.40
CA THR A 437 -1.24 -27.64 14.09
C THR A 437 -2.03 -28.94 14.17
N PHE A 438 -1.52 -29.94 14.90
CA PHE A 438 -2.22 -31.20 15.13
C PHE A 438 -3.50 -30.99 15.95
N PHE A 439 -3.46 -30.15 16.98
CA PHE A 439 -4.64 -29.79 17.76
C PHE A 439 -5.72 -29.16 16.86
N VAL A 440 -5.35 -28.20 16.01
CA VAL A 440 -6.29 -27.54 15.07
C VAL A 440 -6.86 -28.55 14.09
N MET A 441 -6.03 -29.44 13.54
CA MET A 441 -6.46 -30.49 12.63
C MET A 441 -7.54 -31.37 13.27
N GLN A 442 -7.34 -31.83 14.50
CA GLN A 442 -8.27 -32.71 15.21
C GLN A 442 -9.52 -31.97 15.71
N PHE A 443 -9.34 -30.79 16.32
CA PHE A 443 -10.44 -30.07 16.94
C PHE A 443 -11.45 -29.53 15.91
N PHE A 444 -10.96 -29.03 14.78
CA PHE A 444 -11.80 -28.50 13.71
C PHE A 444 -12.06 -29.50 12.59
N ASN A 445 -11.57 -30.72 12.72
CA ASN A 445 -11.70 -31.79 11.73
C ASN A 445 -11.32 -31.32 10.29
N THR A 446 -10.25 -30.54 10.17
CA THR A 446 -9.80 -29.99 8.89
C THR A 446 -8.65 -30.80 8.30
N GLN A 447 -8.72 -31.08 7.00
CA GLN A 447 -7.66 -31.74 6.23
C GLN A 447 -7.01 -30.79 5.21
N SER A 448 -7.34 -29.51 5.25
CA SER A 448 -6.78 -28.52 4.32
C SER A 448 -5.29 -28.33 4.58
N ILE A 449 -4.46 -28.86 3.69
CA ILE A 449 -3.00 -28.77 3.76
C ILE A 449 -2.54 -27.30 3.76
N SER A 450 -3.17 -26.44 2.98
CA SER A 450 -2.83 -25.02 2.88
C SER A 450 -3.05 -24.28 4.21
N ILE A 451 -4.18 -24.53 4.88
CA ILE A 451 -4.51 -23.94 6.18
C ILE A 451 -3.53 -24.45 7.24
N LEU A 452 -3.36 -25.76 7.33
CA LEU A 452 -2.47 -26.39 8.32
C LEU A 452 -1.01 -25.97 8.14
N ALA A 453 -0.51 -25.90 6.92
CA ALA A 453 0.84 -25.42 6.62
C ALA A 453 1.03 -23.94 6.99
N SER A 454 0.02 -23.11 6.76
CA SER A 454 0.06 -21.67 7.12
C SER A 454 -0.01 -21.47 8.64
N ILE A 455 -0.82 -22.25 9.37
CA ILE A 455 -0.85 -22.25 10.84
C ILE A 455 0.48 -22.71 11.42
N PHE A 456 1.05 -23.78 10.88
CA PHE A 456 2.38 -24.26 11.27
C PHE A 456 3.44 -23.18 11.07
N ALA A 457 3.50 -22.56 9.88
CA ALA A 457 4.48 -21.54 9.55
C ALA A 457 4.34 -20.28 10.40
N GLY A 458 3.12 -19.79 10.62
CA GLY A 458 2.84 -18.62 11.45
C GLY A 458 3.17 -18.86 12.92
N SER A 459 2.74 -19.99 13.49
CA SER A 459 3.03 -20.37 14.87
C SER A 459 4.52 -20.63 15.13
N LEU A 460 5.23 -21.17 14.13
CA LEU A 460 6.67 -21.39 14.20
C LEU A 460 7.43 -20.07 14.41
N ILE A 461 7.05 -19.01 13.69
CA ILE A 461 7.60 -17.67 13.87
C ILE A 461 7.25 -17.14 15.27
N ILE A 462 5.98 -17.22 15.67
CA ILE A 462 5.51 -16.69 16.95
C ILE A 462 6.26 -17.34 18.11
N PHE A 463 6.29 -18.67 18.19
CA PHE A 463 6.96 -19.38 19.31
C PHE A 463 8.47 -19.12 19.32
N ARG A 464 9.08 -18.98 18.15
CA ARG A 464 10.50 -18.66 18.08
C ARG A 464 10.81 -17.27 18.64
N TYR A 465 9.99 -16.26 18.35
CA TYR A 465 10.18 -14.91 18.86
C TYR A 465 9.73 -14.75 20.32
N ILE A 466 8.72 -15.49 20.77
CA ILE A 466 8.37 -15.57 22.20
C ILE A 466 9.58 -16.06 23.00
N TYR A 467 10.29 -17.09 22.53
CA TYR A 467 11.51 -17.56 23.17
C TYR A 467 12.60 -16.46 23.25
N GLU A 468 12.78 -15.64 22.18
CA GLU A 468 13.72 -14.52 22.22
C GLU A 468 13.30 -13.45 23.25
N ILE A 469 12.01 -13.18 23.38
CA ILE A 469 11.48 -12.24 24.38
C ILE A 469 11.75 -12.79 25.80
N ILE A 470 11.49 -14.06 26.04
CA ILE A 470 11.78 -14.72 27.33
C ILE A 470 13.28 -14.62 27.65
N ASN A 471 14.15 -14.90 26.69
CA ASN A 471 15.60 -14.76 26.90
C ASN A 471 16.03 -13.32 27.19
N PHE A 472 15.38 -12.34 26.57
CA PHE A 472 15.63 -10.93 26.86
C PHE A 472 15.25 -10.59 28.32
N LEU A 473 14.08 -11.03 28.76
CA LEU A 473 13.56 -10.75 30.11
C LEU A 473 14.40 -11.42 31.21
N PHE A 474 14.74 -12.69 31.03
CA PHE A 474 15.40 -13.49 32.09
C PHE A 474 16.93 -13.50 31.96
N LYS A 475 17.48 -13.54 30.76
CA LYS A 475 18.93 -13.63 30.53
C LYS A 475 19.57 -12.31 30.10
N LYS A 476 18.79 -11.21 30.01
CA LYS A 476 19.22 -9.89 29.57
C LYS A 476 19.98 -9.88 28.21
N LYS A 477 19.73 -10.88 27.37
CA LYS A 477 20.30 -10.94 26.01
C LYS A 477 19.60 -9.89 25.14
N TYR A 478 20.38 -8.99 24.55
CA TYR A 478 19.82 -7.95 23.66
C TYR A 478 19.06 -8.57 22.49
N VAL A 479 17.85 -8.09 22.28
CA VAL A 479 17.00 -8.43 21.13
C VAL A 479 16.65 -7.13 20.41
N ASN A 480 16.63 -7.16 19.09
CA ASN A 480 16.24 -6.01 18.30
C ASN A 480 14.70 -5.88 18.29
N PRO A 481 14.11 -4.88 18.95
CA PRO A 481 12.65 -4.79 19.09
C PRO A 481 11.94 -4.65 17.75
N PHE A 482 12.54 -3.93 16.79
CA PHE A 482 12.00 -3.80 15.44
C PHE A 482 11.82 -5.18 14.79
N SER A 483 12.87 -6.01 14.81
CA SER A 483 12.83 -7.35 14.20
C SER A 483 11.80 -8.26 14.89
N VAL A 484 11.71 -8.19 16.21
CA VAL A 484 10.74 -9.00 16.98
C VAL A 484 9.31 -8.62 16.59
N ILE A 485 8.97 -7.35 16.70
CA ILE A 485 7.60 -6.89 16.43
C ILE A 485 7.22 -7.18 14.98
N ALA A 486 8.07 -6.82 14.00
CA ALA A 486 7.76 -7.01 12.58
C ALA A 486 7.53 -8.49 12.21
N HIS A 487 8.40 -9.39 12.68
CA HIS A 487 8.27 -10.79 12.30
C HIS A 487 7.22 -11.53 13.12
N MET A 488 7.02 -11.20 14.41
CA MET A 488 5.88 -11.73 15.17
C MET A 488 4.55 -11.32 14.55
N SER A 489 4.46 -10.07 14.06
CA SER A 489 3.28 -9.59 13.35
C SER A 489 3.01 -10.39 12.07
N LEU A 490 4.07 -10.77 11.33
CA LEU A 490 3.91 -11.67 10.18
C LEU A 490 3.37 -13.04 10.61
N GLY A 491 3.89 -13.62 11.68
CA GLY A 491 3.36 -14.87 12.22
C GLY A 491 1.90 -14.76 12.63
N LEU A 492 1.53 -13.66 13.31
CA LEU A 492 0.16 -13.39 13.72
C LEU A 492 -0.76 -13.19 12.50
N LEU A 493 -0.29 -12.50 11.47
CA LEU A 493 -1.01 -12.32 10.21
C LEU A 493 -1.35 -13.67 9.57
N LEU A 494 -0.37 -14.57 9.44
CA LEU A 494 -0.57 -15.90 8.86
C LEU A 494 -1.57 -16.75 9.65
N VAL A 495 -1.46 -16.74 10.96
CA VAL A 495 -2.40 -17.45 11.85
C VAL A 495 -3.81 -16.87 11.71
N SER A 496 -3.95 -15.54 11.71
CA SER A 496 -5.25 -14.87 11.61
C SER A 496 -5.93 -15.15 10.26
N ILE A 497 -5.19 -15.07 9.17
CA ILE A 497 -5.68 -15.42 7.82
C ILE A 497 -6.15 -16.88 7.78
N SER A 498 -5.34 -17.79 8.36
CA SER A 498 -5.67 -19.22 8.35
C SER A 498 -6.94 -19.54 9.15
N PHE A 499 -7.09 -18.95 10.34
CA PHE A 499 -8.31 -19.13 11.13
C PHE A 499 -9.51 -18.40 10.51
N ASN A 500 -9.32 -17.24 9.90
CA ASN A 500 -10.38 -16.59 9.15
C ASN A 500 -10.89 -17.50 8.03
N SER A 501 -9.98 -18.02 7.21
CA SER A 501 -10.33 -18.96 6.12
C SER A 501 -10.97 -20.27 6.63
N LEU A 502 -10.61 -20.73 7.83
CA LEU A 502 -11.13 -21.97 8.41
C LEU A 502 -12.53 -21.82 8.98
N LEU A 503 -12.81 -20.69 9.65
CA LEU A 503 -13.97 -20.52 10.52
C LEU A 503 -15.04 -19.58 9.97
N SER A 504 -14.66 -18.64 9.09
CA SER A 504 -15.63 -17.66 8.57
C SER A 504 -16.66 -18.34 7.67
N THR A 505 -17.89 -17.84 7.78
CA THR A 505 -19.02 -18.39 7.04
C THR A 505 -19.91 -17.26 6.55
N GLU A 506 -20.57 -17.49 5.42
CA GLU A 506 -21.48 -16.56 4.79
C GLU A 506 -22.76 -17.29 4.36
N ARG A 507 -23.91 -16.61 4.48
CA ARG A 507 -25.17 -17.10 3.98
C ARG A 507 -26.12 -15.94 3.65
N ALA A 508 -26.72 -16.00 2.48
CA ALA A 508 -27.87 -15.19 2.15
C ALA A 508 -29.16 -15.83 2.69
N LEU A 509 -29.94 -15.06 3.42
CA LEU A 509 -31.22 -15.44 4.01
C LEU A 509 -32.33 -14.63 3.35
N SER A 510 -33.54 -15.18 3.33
CA SER A 510 -34.77 -14.47 2.98
C SER A 510 -35.58 -14.32 4.27
N ILE A 511 -35.79 -13.06 4.73
CA ILE A 511 -36.39 -12.79 6.04
C ILE A 511 -37.54 -11.81 5.87
N ASP A 512 -38.71 -12.16 6.42
CA ASP A 512 -39.88 -11.26 6.50
C ASP A 512 -39.74 -10.28 7.68
N ILE A 513 -40.29 -9.09 7.56
CA ILE A 513 -40.39 -8.15 8.69
C ILE A 513 -41.21 -8.81 9.81
N ASN A 514 -40.78 -8.62 11.06
CA ASN A 514 -41.33 -9.26 12.26
C ASN A 514 -41.12 -10.79 12.31
N SER A 515 -40.22 -11.34 11.54
CA SER A 515 -39.85 -12.75 11.60
C SER A 515 -38.41 -12.98 12.13
N MET A 516 -38.12 -14.20 12.53
CA MET A 516 -36.83 -14.61 13.08
C MET A 516 -36.26 -15.75 12.24
N GLU A 517 -35.00 -15.65 11.90
CA GLU A 517 -34.22 -16.69 11.25
C GLU A 517 -33.01 -17.09 12.12
N GLU A 518 -32.64 -18.37 12.06
CA GLU A 518 -31.47 -18.90 12.77
C GLU A 518 -30.33 -19.15 11.78
N TYR A 519 -29.15 -18.63 12.10
CA TYR A 519 -27.94 -18.91 11.36
C TYR A 519 -26.77 -19.20 12.31
N LYS A 520 -26.28 -20.46 12.29
CA LYS A 520 -25.25 -20.94 13.20
C LYS A 520 -25.67 -20.78 14.67
N ASP A 521 -24.95 -19.95 15.40
CA ASP A 521 -25.17 -19.62 16.80
C ASP A 521 -25.91 -18.29 17.02
N LEU A 522 -26.50 -17.77 15.97
CA LEU A 522 -27.21 -16.48 15.99
C LEU A 522 -28.69 -16.68 15.72
N LYS A 523 -29.53 -15.96 16.47
CA LYS A 523 -30.93 -15.71 16.14
C LYS A 523 -31.04 -14.28 15.65
N ILE A 524 -31.59 -14.11 14.46
CA ILE A 524 -31.68 -12.83 13.75
C ILE A 524 -33.15 -12.49 13.61
N PHE A 525 -33.60 -11.51 14.35
CA PHE A 525 -34.98 -11.00 14.29
C PHE A 525 -35.01 -9.71 13.51
N PHE A 526 -35.78 -9.67 12.43
CA PHE A 526 -36.00 -8.48 11.62
C PHE A 526 -37.12 -7.64 12.23
N GLU A 527 -36.78 -6.59 12.98
CA GLU A 527 -37.74 -5.81 13.73
C GLU A 527 -38.58 -4.89 12.85
N ASP A 528 -37.90 -4.05 12.03
CA ASP A 528 -38.54 -3.01 11.26
C ASP A 528 -37.67 -2.52 10.12
N ILE A 529 -38.26 -1.80 9.19
CA ILE A 529 -37.59 -1.08 8.11
C ILE A 529 -38.15 0.33 8.01
N GLY A 530 -37.27 1.33 8.05
CA GLY A 530 -37.63 2.74 8.00
C GLY A 530 -36.89 3.49 6.91
N VAL A 531 -37.36 4.68 6.60
CA VAL A 531 -36.68 5.61 5.70
C VAL A 531 -36.12 6.76 6.52
N GLU A 532 -34.82 7.02 6.38
CA GLU A 532 -34.16 8.18 6.98
C GLU A 532 -33.75 9.17 5.89
N ASN A 533 -34.03 10.46 6.11
CA ASN A 533 -33.72 11.54 5.19
C ASN A 533 -32.48 12.29 5.71
N ASN A 534 -31.40 12.34 4.90
CA ASN A 534 -30.18 13.08 5.19
C ASN A 534 -30.00 14.26 4.23
N SER A 535 -28.95 15.05 4.41
CA SER A 535 -28.73 16.28 3.64
C SER A 535 -28.43 16.02 2.16
N ASN A 536 -27.84 14.87 1.81
CA ASN A 536 -27.40 14.52 0.44
C ASN A 536 -27.84 13.13 -0.04
N TYR A 537 -28.51 12.35 0.83
CA TYR A 537 -29.09 11.05 0.48
C TYR A 537 -30.32 10.73 1.34
N ASP A 538 -31.21 9.88 0.82
CA ASP A 538 -32.19 9.13 1.58
C ASP A 538 -31.68 7.73 1.82
N SER A 539 -31.94 7.13 2.99
CA SER A 539 -31.62 5.73 3.24
C SER A 539 -32.84 4.91 3.65
N ILE A 540 -32.85 3.67 3.17
CA ILE A 540 -33.68 2.60 3.70
C ILE A 540 -32.85 1.89 4.76
N GLN A 541 -33.24 2.00 6.03
CA GLN A 541 -32.53 1.38 7.15
C GLN A 541 -33.36 0.22 7.71
N ALA A 542 -32.78 -0.97 7.74
CA ALA A 542 -33.36 -2.15 8.38
C ALA A 542 -32.86 -2.28 9.82
N SER A 543 -33.72 -2.66 10.75
CA SER A 543 -33.37 -2.92 12.14
C SER A 543 -33.40 -4.41 12.43
N PHE A 544 -32.27 -4.97 12.83
CA PHE A 544 -32.16 -6.37 13.23
C PHE A 544 -31.75 -6.47 14.69
N LEU A 545 -32.53 -7.20 15.49
CA LEU A 545 -32.11 -7.66 16.81
C LEU A 545 -31.43 -9.02 16.66
N VAL A 546 -30.16 -9.09 17.00
CA VAL A 546 -29.37 -10.32 16.91
C VAL A 546 -29.02 -10.81 18.30
N GLU A 547 -29.33 -12.07 18.58
CA GLU A 547 -29.01 -12.75 19.86
C GLU A 547 -27.98 -13.86 19.61
N ASP A 548 -26.93 -13.89 20.42
CA ASP A 548 -25.92 -14.96 20.41
C ASP A 548 -26.32 -16.12 21.33
N GLN A 549 -25.60 -17.25 21.25
CA GLN A 549 -25.84 -18.43 22.11
C GLN A 549 -25.76 -18.15 23.63
N ASN A 550 -25.13 -17.05 24.02
CA ASN A 550 -24.99 -16.66 25.43
C ASN A 550 -26.15 -15.75 25.89
N GLY A 551 -27.16 -15.54 25.06
CA GLY A 551 -28.30 -14.65 25.33
C GLY A 551 -27.92 -13.16 25.28
N ARG A 552 -26.81 -12.78 24.63
CA ARG A 552 -26.44 -11.39 24.44
C ARG A 552 -27.14 -10.88 23.18
N ALA A 553 -27.98 -9.88 23.35
CA ALA A 553 -28.68 -9.22 22.25
C ALA A 553 -28.02 -7.90 21.89
N PHE A 554 -27.95 -7.60 20.61
CA PHE A 554 -27.44 -6.35 20.06
C PHE A 554 -28.18 -5.98 18.76
N ASN A 555 -28.29 -4.69 18.51
CA ASN A 555 -28.97 -4.19 17.32
C ASN A 555 -27.97 -3.92 16.19
N LEU A 556 -28.33 -4.35 14.97
CA LEU A 556 -27.62 -4.05 13.74
C LEU A 556 -28.55 -3.36 12.76
N LYS A 557 -28.07 -2.27 12.16
CA LYS A 557 -28.86 -1.41 11.27
C LYS A 557 -28.16 -1.22 9.92
N PRO A 558 -28.16 -2.22 9.04
CA PRO A 558 -27.68 -2.03 7.68
C PRO A 558 -28.64 -1.12 6.91
N GLU A 559 -28.09 -0.37 5.95
CA GLU A 559 -28.89 0.56 5.17
C GLU A 559 -28.51 0.55 3.68
N LYS A 560 -29.48 0.98 2.85
CA LYS A 560 -29.26 1.32 1.44
C LYS A 560 -29.45 2.82 1.29
N ARG A 561 -28.40 3.52 0.84
CA ARG A 561 -28.40 4.96 0.60
C ARG A 561 -28.65 5.27 -0.86
N ARG A 562 -29.57 6.15 -1.16
CA ARG A 562 -29.78 6.71 -2.50
C ARG A 562 -29.38 8.19 -2.50
N TYR A 563 -28.28 8.48 -3.14
CA TYR A 563 -27.72 9.83 -3.22
C TYR A 563 -28.47 10.69 -4.25
N PHE A 564 -28.89 11.90 -3.85
CA PHE A 564 -29.79 12.75 -4.65
C PHE A 564 -29.14 13.20 -5.97
N THR A 565 -27.88 13.64 -5.92
CA THR A 565 -27.23 14.25 -7.08
C THR A 565 -26.90 13.24 -8.17
N ARG A 566 -26.38 12.06 -7.78
CA ARG A 566 -25.97 11.02 -8.74
C ARG A 566 -27.01 9.92 -8.95
N GLY A 567 -28.04 9.85 -8.13
CA GLY A 567 -29.02 8.77 -8.18
C GLY A 567 -28.47 7.38 -7.88
N GLN A 568 -27.21 7.28 -7.46
CA GLN A 568 -26.53 6.03 -7.16
C GLN A 568 -27.01 5.47 -5.82
N ILE A 569 -27.14 4.14 -5.76
CA ILE A 569 -27.48 3.42 -4.53
C ILE A 569 -26.19 2.75 -4.02
N THR A 570 -25.89 2.93 -2.72
CA THR A 570 -24.86 2.19 -2.00
C THR A 570 -25.49 1.31 -0.93
N THR A 571 -24.80 0.23 -0.56
CA THR A 571 -25.21 -0.66 0.53
C THR A 571 -24.22 -0.50 1.67
N GLU A 572 -24.72 -0.04 2.80
CA GLU A 572 -23.95 0.17 4.01
C GLU A 572 -24.13 -1.02 4.95
N THR A 573 -23.04 -1.53 5.43
CA THR A 573 -23.04 -2.72 6.27
C THR A 573 -23.22 -2.38 7.74
N ALA A 574 -23.91 -3.24 8.49
CA ALA A 574 -23.90 -3.18 9.95
C ALA A 574 -23.01 -4.29 10.51
N ILE A 575 -22.07 -3.92 11.39
CA ILE A 575 -21.07 -4.84 11.92
C ILE A 575 -21.07 -4.80 13.44
N HIS A 576 -21.32 -5.95 14.07
CA HIS A 576 -21.06 -6.13 15.50
C HIS A 576 -19.67 -6.69 15.71
N VAL A 577 -18.84 -5.91 16.39
CA VAL A 577 -17.42 -6.15 16.54
C VAL A 577 -17.11 -6.81 17.87
N THR A 578 -16.41 -7.95 17.85
CA THR A 578 -15.82 -8.54 19.04
C THR A 578 -14.32 -8.80 18.85
N ALA A 579 -13.64 -9.19 19.93
CA ALA A 579 -12.21 -9.50 19.85
C ALA A 579 -11.89 -10.71 18.95
N LEU A 580 -12.83 -11.66 18.80
CA LEU A 580 -12.60 -12.91 18.09
C LEU A 580 -13.33 -13.01 16.76
N ARG A 581 -14.47 -12.33 16.61
CA ARG A 581 -15.27 -12.38 15.40
C ARG A 581 -16.05 -11.09 15.17
N ASP A 582 -16.30 -10.77 13.93
CA ASP A 582 -17.26 -9.78 13.50
C ASP A 582 -18.51 -10.50 12.97
N ILE A 583 -19.69 -9.98 13.37
CA ILE A 583 -20.97 -10.36 12.79
C ILE A 583 -21.37 -9.23 11.85
N TYR A 584 -21.54 -9.56 10.59
CA TYR A 584 -21.67 -8.62 9.50
C TYR A 584 -22.99 -8.88 8.78
N ILE A 585 -23.85 -7.85 8.68
CA ILE A 585 -25.15 -7.95 8.02
C ILE A 585 -25.28 -6.86 6.97
N THR A 586 -25.74 -7.24 5.78
CA THR A 586 -26.17 -6.32 4.74
C THR A 586 -27.59 -6.63 4.32
N ILE A 587 -28.32 -5.57 3.89
CA ILE A 587 -29.65 -5.72 3.32
C ILE A 587 -29.60 -5.64 1.80
N GLY A 588 -30.18 -6.64 1.14
CA GLY A 588 -30.35 -6.74 -0.31
C GLY A 588 -31.64 -6.12 -0.82
N ASP A 589 -32.19 -6.66 -1.88
CA ASP A 589 -33.48 -6.25 -2.46
C ASP A 589 -34.64 -7.00 -1.81
N GLN A 590 -35.84 -6.40 -1.88
CA GLN A 590 -37.08 -7.07 -1.53
C GLN A 590 -37.45 -8.05 -2.65
N LEU A 591 -37.84 -9.25 -2.26
CA LEU A 591 -38.28 -10.30 -3.18
C LEU A 591 -39.80 -10.12 -3.50
N ASP A 592 -40.25 -10.83 -4.54
CA ASP A 592 -41.65 -10.75 -4.99
C ASP A 592 -42.66 -11.24 -3.94
N ASP A 593 -42.22 -12.08 -3.00
CA ASP A 593 -43.03 -12.57 -1.89
C ASP A 593 -43.12 -11.61 -0.70
N GLY A 594 -42.42 -10.48 -0.77
CA GLY A 594 -42.37 -9.45 0.28
C GLY A 594 -41.22 -9.61 1.26
N SER A 595 -40.51 -10.73 1.28
CA SER A 595 -39.33 -10.96 2.10
C SER A 595 -38.14 -10.15 1.60
N TRP A 596 -37.12 -9.98 2.45
CA TRP A 596 -35.90 -9.26 2.11
C TRP A 596 -34.69 -10.20 2.06
N VAL A 597 -33.82 -9.98 1.07
CA VAL A 597 -32.53 -10.65 1.03
C VAL A 597 -31.63 -10.03 2.09
N VAL A 598 -31.15 -10.85 3.01
CA VAL A 598 -30.23 -10.44 4.08
C VAL A 598 -28.99 -11.31 4.00
N ASN A 599 -27.83 -10.71 3.74
CA ASN A 599 -26.58 -11.43 3.74
C ASN A 599 -25.93 -11.35 5.14
N VAL A 600 -25.66 -12.50 5.73
CA VAL A 600 -25.09 -12.64 7.06
C VAL A 600 -23.74 -13.32 6.95
N GLN A 601 -22.70 -12.66 7.46
CA GLN A 601 -21.36 -13.21 7.53
C GLN A 601 -20.86 -13.22 8.96
N ILE A 602 -20.14 -14.27 9.32
CA ILE A 602 -19.43 -14.38 10.60
C ILE A 602 -17.95 -14.49 10.29
N ASN A 603 -17.20 -13.41 10.54
CA ASN A 603 -15.79 -13.29 10.17
C ASN A 603 -14.88 -13.42 11.39
N TYR A 604 -14.24 -14.60 11.55
CA TYR A 604 -13.35 -14.87 12.69
C TYR A 604 -11.96 -14.26 12.47
N LEU A 605 -11.42 -13.65 13.51
CA LEU A 605 -10.07 -13.07 13.59
C LEU A 605 -9.73 -12.05 12.48
N ILE A 606 -10.72 -11.54 11.76
CA ILE A 606 -10.49 -10.62 10.65
C ILE A 606 -9.78 -9.34 11.12
N ARG A 607 -10.11 -8.83 12.31
CA ARG A 607 -9.47 -7.63 12.87
C ARG A 607 -8.01 -7.85 13.23
N TRP A 608 -7.62 -9.07 13.54
CA TRP A 608 -6.24 -9.41 13.82
C TRP A 608 -5.37 -9.40 12.56
N ILE A 609 -5.96 -9.54 11.38
CA ILE A 609 -5.27 -9.38 10.09
C ILE A 609 -4.76 -7.93 9.97
N TRP A 610 -5.66 -6.94 10.09
CA TRP A 610 -5.27 -5.53 10.03
C TRP A 610 -4.39 -5.09 11.21
N PHE A 611 -4.70 -5.55 12.42
CA PHE A 611 -3.87 -5.30 13.59
C PHE A 611 -2.43 -5.78 13.39
N SER A 612 -2.24 -6.96 12.83
CA SER A 612 -0.92 -7.50 12.52
C SER A 612 -0.17 -6.64 11.50
N ALA A 613 -0.85 -6.20 10.44
CA ALA A 613 -0.25 -5.32 9.44
C ALA A 613 0.12 -3.94 10.01
N LEU A 614 -0.75 -3.36 10.86
CA LEU A 614 -0.44 -2.10 11.57
C LEU A 614 0.73 -2.26 12.54
N LEU A 615 0.85 -3.40 13.24
CA LEU A 615 2.02 -3.69 14.09
C LEU A 615 3.31 -3.78 13.28
N MET A 616 3.28 -4.33 12.05
CA MET A 616 4.43 -4.29 11.15
C MET A 616 4.82 -2.85 10.81
N GLY A 617 3.86 -1.99 10.47
CA GLY A 617 4.07 -0.56 10.24
C GLY A 617 4.67 0.12 11.47
N PHE A 618 4.14 -0.15 12.66
CA PHE A 618 4.64 0.38 13.92
C PHE A 618 6.09 -0.03 14.20
N ALA A 619 6.46 -1.27 13.91
CA ALA A 619 7.85 -1.71 13.99
C ALA A 619 8.76 -0.85 13.11
N GLY A 620 8.34 -0.52 11.89
CA GLY A 620 9.06 0.38 11.00
C GLY A 620 9.23 1.78 11.59
N ILE A 621 8.18 2.33 12.22
CA ILE A 621 8.24 3.63 12.91
C ILE A 621 9.31 3.60 14.02
N ILE A 622 9.35 2.56 14.85
CA ILE A 622 10.39 2.39 15.88
C ILE A 622 11.78 2.45 15.25
N LEU A 623 12.00 1.80 14.12
CA LEU A 623 13.30 1.81 13.44
C LEU A 623 13.68 3.20 12.95
N VAL A 624 12.76 3.95 12.34
CA VAL A 624 13.01 5.31 11.83
C VAL A 624 13.46 6.25 12.93
N PHE A 625 12.81 6.19 14.10
CA PHE A 625 13.12 7.06 15.24
C PHE A 625 14.25 6.53 16.14
N SER A 626 14.72 5.30 15.95
CA SER A 626 15.80 4.74 16.74
C SER A 626 17.11 5.51 16.53
N LYS A 627 17.75 5.94 17.64
CA LYS A 627 19.10 6.57 17.62
C LYS A 627 20.23 5.54 17.39
N ARG A 628 19.97 4.23 17.60
CA ARG A 628 20.96 3.14 17.50
C ARG A 628 21.22 2.62 16.09
N VAL A 629 20.72 3.30 15.07
CA VAL A 629 21.02 2.96 13.66
C VAL A 629 22.33 3.59 13.20
N LYS A 630 23.30 3.75 14.10
CA LYS A 630 24.71 3.91 13.70
C LYS A 630 25.26 2.51 13.45
N ALA A 631 25.53 2.20 12.15
CA ALA A 631 26.24 1.06 11.55
C ALA A 631 25.74 -0.35 11.93
#